data_11824243eb4289fecd9e773f6de40683
#
_entry.id   11824243eb4289fecd9e773f6de40683
#
_cell.length_a   1.000
_cell.length_b   1.000
_cell.length_c   1.000
_cell.angle_alpha   90.00
_cell.angle_beta   90.00
_cell.angle_gamma   90.00
#
_symmetry.space_group_name_H-M   'P 1'
#
loop_
_entity.id
_entity.type
_entity.pdbx_description
1 polymer ?
#
loop_
_entity_poly.entity_id
_entity_poly.type
_entity_poly.pdbx_seq_one_letter_code
_entity_poly.pdbx_strand_id
1 'polypeptide(L)'
;MPHSPRWYRDKLWVLESGRGGLGYIDEDSGKYITVATLPGFTRGLAFCGPLAFVGLSQIRETAVFGGIPIAEKNLQERTCGVWVVNLDTAETVAFVKFEDAVQEIFAVEIAPHRFPELINEEKDLLDGSFELPDDALAGVPPEMRSCD
;
A
#
# COMPACT_ATOMS: atom_id res chain seq x y z
N MET A 1 12.67 -2.49 9.74
CA MET A 1 12.75 -3.45 8.61
C MET A 1 12.31 -2.72 7.35
N PRO A 2 13.24 -2.42 6.43
CA PRO A 2 12.90 -1.80 5.14
C PRO A 2 12.33 -2.84 4.17
N HIS A 3 11.26 -2.47 3.44
CA HIS A 3 10.66 -3.28 2.40
C HIS A 3 10.32 -2.44 1.16
N SER A 4 10.09 -3.14 0.05
CA SER A 4 9.54 -2.58 -1.19
C SER A 4 10.25 -1.32 -1.69
N PRO A 5 11.59 -1.32 -1.86
CA PRO A 5 12.27 -0.16 -2.41
C PRO A 5 11.79 0.10 -3.85
N ARG A 6 11.50 1.37 -4.17
CA ARG A 6 11.07 1.83 -5.49
C ARG A 6 11.69 3.18 -5.80
N TRP A 7 12.18 3.33 -7.02
CA TRP A 7 12.58 4.64 -7.54
C TRP A 7 11.40 5.32 -8.17
N TYR A 8 11.03 6.51 -7.68
CA TYR A 8 9.90 7.28 -8.19
C TYR A 8 10.07 8.77 -7.91
N ARG A 9 9.81 9.64 -8.90
CA ARG A 9 9.97 11.10 -8.81
C ARG A 9 11.32 11.51 -8.19
N ASP A 10 12.40 10.96 -8.77
CA ASP A 10 13.79 11.21 -8.38
C ASP A 10 14.10 10.95 -6.89
N LYS A 11 13.41 9.99 -6.28
CA LYS A 11 13.63 9.56 -4.90
C LYS A 11 13.60 8.05 -4.77
N LEU A 12 14.44 7.53 -3.90
CA LEU A 12 14.37 6.14 -3.46
C LEU A 12 13.37 6.01 -2.31
N TRP A 13 12.17 5.57 -2.66
CA TRP A 13 11.12 5.30 -1.68
C TRP A 13 11.32 3.93 -1.02
N VAL A 14 11.01 3.87 0.27
CA VAL A 14 11.15 2.66 1.10
C VAL A 14 10.05 2.63 2.15
N LEU A 15 9.54 1.44 2.43
CA LEU A 15 8.61 1.21 3.53
C LEU A 15 9.36 0.84 4.81
N GLU A 16 9.16 1.59 5.89
CA GLU A 16 9.63 1.22 7.23
C GLU A 16 8.55 0.38 7.93
N SER A 17 8.44 -0.88 7.54
CA SER A 17 7.32 -1.76 7.84
C SER A 17 7.02 -1.91 9.32
N GLY A 18 8.05 -2.04 10.17
CA GLY A 18 7.88 -2.20 11.62
C GLY A 18 7.27 -1.01 12.34
N ARG A 19 7.17 0.16 11.66
CA ARG A 19 6.52 1.37 12.17
C ARG A 19 5.32 1.81 11.33
N GLY A 20 5.03 1.07 10.25
CA GLY A 20 3.99 1.47 9.29
C GLY A 20 4.40 2.65 8.41
N GLY A 21 5.69 2.92 8.27
CA GLY A 21 6.19 4.11 7.58
C GLY A 21 6.21 3.97 6.06
N LEU A 22 5.78 5.04 5.37
CA LEU A 22 6.08 5.35 3.99
C LEU A 22 7.04 6.54 3.98
N GLY A 23 8.17 6.43 3.30
CA GLY A 23 9.14 7.51 3.19
C GLY A 23 10.17 7.26 2.11
N TYR A 24 11.15 8.12 2.05
CA TYR A 24 12.23 8.04 1.07
C TYR A 24 13.61 8.26 1.74
N ILE A 25 14.65 7.87 1.03
CA ILE A 25 16.02 8.15 1.44
C ILE A 25 16.42 9.50 0.86
N ASP A 26 16.79 10.43 1.71
CA ASP A 26 17.42 11.68 1.32
C ASP A 26 18.86 11.39 0.88
N GLU A 27 19.18 11.67 -0.38
CA GLU A 27 20.46 11.28 -0.97
C GLU A 27 21.64 12.06 -0.39
N ASP A 28 21.44 13.31 0.01
CA ASP A 28 22.49 14.16 0.54
C ASP A 28 22.91 13.74 1.96
N SER A 29 21.94 13.42 2.80
CA SER A 29 22.18 13.05 4.20
C SER A 29 22.22 11.54 4.44
N GLY A 30 21.75 10.72 3.50
CA GLY A 30 21.57 9.27 3.65
C GLY A 30 20.49 8.91 4.67
N LYS A 31 19.67 9.85 5.10
CA LYS A 31 18.63 9.62 6.13
C LYS A 31 17.29 9.23 5.52
N TYR A 32 16.58 8.40 6.26
CA TYR A 32 15.18 8.11 5.95
C TYR A 32 14.28 9.28 6.36
N ILE A 33 13.50 9.78 5.44
CA ILE A 33 12.51 10.85 5.65
C ILE A 33 11.12 10.22 5.60
N THR A 34 10.44 10.20 6.73
CA THR A 34 9.06 9.71 6.82
C THR A 34 8.10 10.72 6.18
N VAL A 35 7.28 10.25 5.25
CA VAL A 35 6.20 11.03 4.63
C VAL A 35 4.87 10.74 5.31
N ALA A 36 4.52 9.47 5.51
CA ALA A 36 3.30 9.07 6.17
C ALA A 36 3.51 7.87 7.09
N THR A 37 2.65 7.74 8.11
CA THR A 37 2.60 6.57 9.00
C THR A 37 1.20 5.96 8.92
N LEU A 38 1.14 4.68 8.56
CA LEU A 38 -0.07 3.94 8.27
C LEU A 38 -0.39 2.90 9.36
N PRO A 39 -1.66 2.48 9.50
CA PRO A 39 -2.11 1.66 10.62
C PRO A 39 -1.85 0.15 10.45
N GLY A 40 -0.71 -0.24 9.91
CA GLY A 40 -0.37 -1.64 9.68
C GLY A 40 1.08 -1.84 9.31
N PHE A 41 1.48 -3.09 9.17
CA PHE A 41 2.81 -3.45 8.68
C PHE A 41 2.86 -3.22 7.17
N THR A 42 3.60 -2.20 6.74
CA THR A 42 3.66 -1.78 5.35
C THR A 42 4.47 -2.76 4.50
N ARG A 43 3.87 -3.27 3.41
CA ARG A 43 4.51 -4.16 2.45
C ARG A 43 3.81 -4.10 1.09
N GLY A 44 4.59 -3.99 0.02
CA GLY A 44 4.04 -3.69 -1.31
C GLY A 44 3.84 -2.20 -1.51
N LEU A 45 4.45 -1.66 -2.57
CA LEU A 45 4.45 -0.23 -2.88
C LEU A 45 4.39 -0.04 -4.38
N ALA A 46 3.40 0.68 -4.85
CA ALA A 46 3.26 1.11 -6.24
C ALA A 46 2.87 2.59 -6.30
N PHE A 47 3.11 3.23 -7.43
CA PHE A 47 2.86 4.65 -7.63
C PHE A 47 2.05 4.90 -8.90
N CYS A 48 1.21 5.92 -8.84
CA CYS A 48 0.48 6.44 -9.99
C CYS A 48 0.29 7.95 -9.81
N GLY A 49 0.91 8.76 -10.66
CA GLY A 49 0.87 10.22 -10.53
C GLY A 49 1.28 10.69 -9.14
N PRO A 50 0.49 11.50 -8.42
CA PRO A 50 0.83 11.94 -7.07
C PRO A 50 0.54 10.89 -5.99
N LEU A 51 0.06 9.71 -6.34
CA LEU A 51 -0.44 8.71 -5.39
C LEU A 51 0.54 7.57 -5.16
N ALA A 52 0.70 7.19 -3.91
CA ALA A 52 1.36 5.98 -3.47
C ALA A 52 0.32 4.97 -2.97
N PHE A 53 0.37 3.74 -3.48
CA PHE A 53 -0.46 2.62 -3.06
C PHE A 53 0.37 1.71 -2.18
N VAL A 54 0.00 1.60 -0.92
CA VAL A 54 0.77 0.91 0.12
C VAL A 54 -0.05 -0.24 0.66
N GLY A 55 0.45 -1.46 0.50
CA GLY A 55 -0.13 -2.62 1.14
C GLY A 55 0.14 -2.65 2.64
N LEU A 56 -0.87 -3.00 3.42
CA LEU A 56 -0.77 -3.21 4.86
C LEU A 56 -1.13 -4.64 5.21
N SER A 57 -0.36 -5.25 6.09
CA SER A 57 -0.57 -6.59 6.60
C SER A 57 -0.82 -6.57 8.11
N GLN A 58 -1.69 -7.49 8.57
CA GLN A 58 -1.76 -7.84 9.98
C GLN A 58 -0.56 -8.73 10.31
N ILE A 59 0.27 -8.30 11.24
CA ILE A 59 1.36 -9.17 11.70
C ILE A 59 0.77 -10.21 12.64
N ARG A 60 0.98 -11.49 12.31
CA ARG A 60 0.74 -12.57 13.28
C ARG A 60 1.73 -12.44 14.42
N GLU A 61 1.26 -12.67 15.64
CA GLU A 61 2.12 -12.78 16.81
C GLU A 61 2.97 -14.05 16.69
N THR A 62 4.05 -13.95 15.94
CA THR A 62 5.10 -14.96 15.96
C THR A 62 6.28 -14.38 16.74
N ALA A 63 6.98 -15.22 17.51
CA ALA A 63 8.16 -14.83 18.28
C ALA A 63 9.25 -14.09 17.48
N VAL A 64 9.18 -14.16 16.15
CA VAL A 64 10.10 -13.53 15.21
C VAL A 64 9.91 -12.01 15.10
N PHE A 65 8.72 -11.50 15.40
CA PHE A 65 8.39 -10.07 15.26
C PHE A 65 8.21 -9.34 16.60
N GLY A 66 8.59 -9.97 17.71
CA GLY A 66 8.60 -9.31 19.01
C GLY A 66 9.54 -8.10 19.03
N GLY A 67 9.07 -6.99 19.62
CA GLY A 67 9.87 -5.78 19.80
C GLY A 67 9.85 -4.79 18.63
N ILE A 68 9.02 -4.97 17.60
CA ILE A 68 8.76 -3.92 16.60
C ILE A 68 7.54 -3.08 17.01
N PRO A 69 7.56 -1.74 16.83
CA PRO A 69 6.52 -0.84 17.33
C PRO A 69 5.10 -1.18 16.89
N ILE A 70 4.92 -1.67 15.66
CA ILE A 70 3.60 -2.03 15.16
C ILE A 70 3.05 -3.30 15.83
N ALA A 71 3.90 -4.18 16.35
CA ALA A 71 3.48 -5.38 17.07
C ALA A 71 2.94 -5.07 18.47
N GLU A 72 3.28 -3.91 19.04
CA GLU A 72 2.78 -3.44 20.34
C GLU A 72 1.33 -2.93 20.25
N LYS A 73 0.84 -2.61 19.04
CA LYS A 73 -0.56 -2.26 18.82
C LYS A 73 -1.44 -3.51 18.92
N ASN A 74 -2.63 -3.34 19.48
CA ASN A 74 -3.63 -4.41 19.52
C ASN A 74 -3.93 -4.97 18.12
N LEU A 75 -4.21 -6.27 18.00
CA LEU A 75 -4.55 -6.91 16.72
C LEU A 75 -5.70 -6.22 16.00
N GLN A 76 -6.67 -5.68 16.74
CA GLN A 76 -7.82 -4.94 16.19
C GLN A 76 -7.43 -3.58 15.58
N GLU A 77 -6.29 -3.03 15.96
CA GLU A 77 -5.76 -1.77 15.42
C GLU A 77 -4.86 -2.00 14.19
N ARG A 78 -4.50 -3.26 13.92
CA ARG A 78 -3.71 -3.64 12.76
C ARG A 78 -4.64 -3.99 11.62
N THR A 79 -4.50 -3.28 10.54
CA THR A 79 -5.38 -3.46 9.37
C THR A 79 -4.64 -4.14 8.23
N CYS A 80 -5.36 -4.99 7.50
CA CYS A 80 -4.92 -5.53 6.22
C CYS A 80 -5.66 -4.83 5.09
N GLY A 81 -4.95 -4.44 4.03
CA GLY A 81 -5.57 -3.72 2.93
C GLY A 81 -4.58 -2.91 2.13
N VAL A 82 -5.08 -2.01 1.30
CA VAL A 82 -4.27 -1.06 0.53
C VAL A 82 -4.68 0.36 0.91
N TRP A 83 -3.71 1.17 1.29
CA TRP A 83 -3.87 2.60 1.58
C TRP A 83 -3.29 3.43 0.46
N VAL A 84 -4.00 4.47 0.08
CA VAL A 84 -3.60 5.42 -0.94
C VAL A 84 -3.20 6.72 -0.27
N VAL A 85 -1.94 7.10 -0.45
CA VAL A 85 -1.36 8.33 0.12
C VAL A 85 -1.05 9.30 -1.00
N ASN A 86 -1.52 10.54 -0.87
CA ASN A 86 -1.08 11.63 -1.73
C ASN A 86 0.31 12.08 -1.29
N LEU A 87 1.30 11.98 -2.18
CA LEU A 87 2.70 12.29 -1.89
C LEU A 87 2.96 13.78 -1.70
N ASP A 88 2.10 14.63 -2.28
CA ASP A 88 2.28 16.09 -2.23
C ASP A 88 1.72 16.66 -0.92
N THR A 89 0.67 16.04 -0.35
CA THR A 89 0.06 16.46 0.92
C THR A 89 0.42 15.56 2.10
N ALA A 90 0.98 14.39 1.84
CA ALA A 90 1.26 13.33 2.82
C ALA A 90 0.00 12.74 3.51
N GLU A 91 -1.18 12.99 2.95
CA GLU A 91 -2.47 12.54 3.50
C GLU A 91 -2.92 11.22 2.88
N THR A 92 -3.57 10.38 3.68
CA THR A 92 -4.32 9.23 3.17
C THR A 92 -5.61 9.73 2.52
N VAL A 93 -5.77 9.47 1.23
CA VAL A 93 -6.93 9.93 0.43
C VAL A 93 -7.95 8.83 0.17
N ALA A 94 -7.53 7.56 0.23
CA ALA A 94 -8.41 6.41 0.06
C ALA A 94 -7.82 5.17 0.73
N PHE A 95 -8.65 4.16 0.95
CA PHE A 95 -8.19 2.84 1.36
C PHE A 95 -9.20 1.74 0.99
N VAL A 96 -8.69 0.54 0.78
CA VAL A 96 -9.45 -0.70 0.75
C VAL A 96 -8.98 -1.55 1.92
N LYS A 97 -9.89 -1.88 2.82
CA LYS A 97 -9.61 -2.71 3.99
C LYS A 97 -10.22 -4.09 3.79
N PHE A 98 -9.43 -5.13 4.00
CA PHE A 98 -9.92 -6.50 4.08
C PHE A 98 -10.29 -6.80 5.53
N GLU A 99 -11.55 -7.13 5.78
CA GLU A 99 -12.02 -7.41 7.14
C GLU A 99 -11.81 -8.87 7.53
N ASP A 100 -11.96 -9.77 6.55
CA ASP A 100 -11.79 -11.21 6.71
C ASP A 100 -10.92 -11.78 5.61
N ALA A 101 -10.57 -13.06 5.72
CA ALA A 101 -9.88 -13.89 4.73
C ALA A 101 -8.44 -13.45 4.35
N VAL A 102 -8.16 -12.16 4.19
CA VAL A 102 -6.84 -11.65 3.81
C VAL A 102 -6.16 -11.01 5.02
N GLN A 103 -5.05 -11.58 5.44
CA GLN A 103 -4.26 -11.10 6.59
C GLN A 103 -2.90 -10.54 6.19
N GLU A 104 -2.42 -10.89 5.02
CA GLU A 104 -1.14 -10.44 4.48
C GLU A 104 -1.26 -9.96 3.04
N ILE A 105 -0.60 -8.84 2.74
CA ILE A 105 -0.33 -8.38 1.39
C ILE A 105 1.16 -8.46 1.17
N PHE A 106 1.57 -9.12 0.10
CA PHE A 106 2.96 -9.28 -0.25
C PHE A 106 3.45 -8.18 -1.18
N ALA A 107 2.67 -7.86 -2.20
CA ALA A 107 2.99 -6.87 -3.22
C ALA A 107 1.74 -6.07 -3.60
N VAL A 108 1.98 -4.87 -4.08
CA VAL A 108 0.98 -3.99 -4.72
C VAL A 108 1.57 -3.57 -6.04
N GLU A 109 0.82 -3.77 -7.11
CA GLU A 109 1.17 -3.32 -8.45
C GLU A 109 -0.04 -2.67 -9.10
N ILE A 110 0.20 -1.67 -9.94
CA ILE A 110 -0.83 -1.01 -10.72
C ILE A 110 -0.69 -1.50 -12.16
N ALA A 111 -1.71 -2.17 -12.64
CA ALA A 111 -1.78 -2.59 -14.03
C ALA A 111 -2.50 -1.51 -14.86
N PRO A 112 -2.03 -1.21 -16.09
CA PRO A 112 -2.66 -0.23 -16.97
C PRO A 112 -3.93 -0.79 -17.65
N HIS A 113 -4.60 -1.75 -17.00
CA HIS A 113 -5.75 -2.45 -17.52
C HIS A 113 -6.90 -2.38 -16.51
N ARG A 114 -8.11 -2.18 -16.99
CA ARG A 114 -9.32 -2.15 -16.15
C ARG A 114 -9.77 -3.53 -15.68
N PHE A 115 -9.42 -4.56 -16.42
CA PHE A 115 -9.81 -5.94 -16.14
C PHE A 115 -8.58 -6.84 -16.01
N PRO A 116 -8.71 -7.97 -15.31
CA PRO A 116 -7.66 -8.97 -15.22
C PRO A 116 -7.49 -9.74 -16.54
N GLU A 117 -7.37 -9.02 -17.66
CA GLU A 117 -7.04 -9.58 -18.99
C GLU A 117 -5.72 -10.35 -18.99
N LEU A 118 -4.91 -10.13 -17.96
CA LEU A 118 -3.67 -10.86 -17.70
C LEU A 118 -3.87 -12.15 -16.92
N ILE A 119 -5.06 -12.36 -16.36
CA ILE A 119 -5.41 -13.58 -15.65
C ILE A 119 -6.01 -14.51 -16.69
N ASN A 120 -5.32 -15.60 -16.95
CA ASN A 120 -5.77 -16.61 -17.86
C ASN A 120 -7.22 -17.00 -17.64
N GLU A 121 -7.84 -17.62 -18.65
CA GLU A 121 -9.23 -18.07 -18.77
C GLU A 121 -9.76 -18.97 -17.63
N GLU A 122 -9.02 -19.13 -16.54
CA GLU A 122 -9.48 -19.86 -15.37
C GLU A 122 -10.56 -19.03 -14.65
N LYS A 123 -11.79 -19.46 -14.84
CA LYS A 123 -13.01 -18.80 -14.39
C LYS A 123 -13.02 -18.51 -12.89
N ASP A 124 -12.43 -19.39 -12.09
CA ASP A 124 -12.37 -19.28 -10.64
C ASP A 124 -11.52 -18.09 -10.17
N LEU A 125 -10.50 -17.69 -10.94
CA LEU A 125 -9.69 -16.51 -10.66
C LEU A 125 -10.43 -15.20 -10.98
N LEU A 126 -11.25 -15.23 -12.04
CA LEU A 126 -12.07 -14.07 -12.43
C LEU A 126 -13.23 -13.84 -11.46
N ASP A 127 -13.83 -14.89 -10.95
CA ASP A 127 -14.93 -14.80 -9.98
C ASP A 127 -14.48 -14.19 -8.62
N GLY A 128 -13.16 -14.20 -8.33
CA GLY A 128 -12.56 -13.56 -7.16
C GLY A 128 -12.08 -12.13 -7.38
N SER A 129 -12.27 -11.56 -8.58
CA SER A 129 -11.85 -10.20 -8.88
C SER A 129 -12.87 -9.18 -8.38
N PHE A 130 -12.36 -8.03 -7.90
CA PHE A 130 -13.20 -6.95 -7.43
C PHE A 130 -13.11 -5.76 -8.38
N GLU A 131 -14.25 -5.22 -8.75
CA GLU A 131 -14.37 -3.97 -9.48
C GLU A 131 -14.97 -2.90 -8.56
N LEU A 132 -14.34 -1.73 -8.51
CA LEU A 132 -14.91 -0.60 -7.80
C LEU A 132 -16.06 -0.03 -8.65
N PRO A 133 -17.25 0.19 -8.06
CA PRO A 133 -18.35 0.78 -8.77
C PRO A 133 -18.06 2.22 -9.22
N ASP A 134 -18.65 2.64 -10.32
CA ASP A 134 -18.42 3.97 -10.92
C ASP A 134 -18.71 5.12 -9.96
N ASP A 135 -19.64 4.97 -9.04
CA ASP A 135 -19.95 5.96 -8.01
C ASP A 135 -18.84 6.10 -6.97
N ALA A 136 -18.14 5.03 -6.65
CA ALA A 136 -16.96 5.10 -5.79
C ALA A 136 -15.81 5.86 -6.49
N LEU A 137 -15.71 5.77 -7.82
CA LEU A 137 -14.73 6.50 -8.61
C LEU A 137 -15.13 7.96 -8.90
N ALA A 138 -16.42 8.29 -8.77
CA ALA A 138 -16.94 9.62 -9.08
C ALA A 138 -16.30 10.74 -8.23
N GLY A 139 -15.89 10.42 -7.00
CA GLY A 139 -15.21 11.34 -6.09
C GLY A 139 -13.72 11.55 -6.38
N VAL A 140 -13.13 10.76 -7.29
CA VAL A 140 -11.72 10.87 -7.63
C VAL A 140 -11.55 11.90 -8.73
N PRO A 141 -10.70 12.94 -8.56
CA PRO A 141 -10.41 13.91 -9.62
C PRO A 141 -9.94 13.24 -10.92
N PRO A 142 -10.36 13.74 -12.10
CA PRO A 142 -10.03 13.11 -13.39
C PRO A 142 -8.53 12.89 -13.60
N GLU A 143 -7.69 13.82 -13.15
CA GLU A 143 -6.23 13.75 -13.21
C GLU A 143 -5.61 12.64 -12.35
N MET A 144 -6.37 12.09 -11.42
CA MET A 144 -5.94 10.96 -10.59
C MET A 144 -6.47 9.60 -11.08
N ARG A 145 -7.27 9.60 -12.18
CA ARG A 145 -7.85 8.35 -12.71
C ARG A 145 -6.99 7.68 -13.78
N SER A 146 -5.96 8.34 -14.27
CA SER A 146 -5.00 7.81 -15.25
C SER A 146 -3.60 7.81 -14.66
N CYS A 147 -2.83 6.80 -15.02
CA CYS A 147 -1.43 6.62 -14.62
C CYS A 147 -0.50 6.89 -15.81
N ASP A 148 -0.76 7.98 -16.57
CA ASP A 148 0.09 8.40 -17.68
C ASP A 148 1.43 8.98 -17.21
#